data_7f45ddb2e6dec7c22131f395b18d303b
#
_entry.id   7f45ddb2e6dec7c22131f395b18d303b
#
_cell.length_a   1.000
_cell.length_b   1.000
_cell.length_c   1.000
_cell.angle_alpha   90.00
_cell.angle_beta   90.00
_cell.angle_gamma   90.00
#
_symmetry.space_group_name_H-M   'P 1'
#
loop_
_entity.id
_entity.type
_entity.pdbx_description
1 polymer ?
#
loop_
_entity_poly.entity_id
_entity_poly.type
_entity_poly.pdbx_seq_one_letter_code
_entity_poly.pdbx_strand_id
1 'polypeptide(L)'
;MSRIQAPATSRMQSIARNPAVIALFMTLALAGCASKKNLPNSAGELGLNNATPGSQQDFTVNVGDRIFFDTDSSSIRADAAATLDRQAQWLQKYPNYAITVEGHADERGTREYNLALGERRANAAKNFLVSIGVPADRIRTVSYGKERPVALGSNEAAWAQNRRAVSVVVQ
;
A
#
# COMPACT_ATOMS: atom_id res chain seq x y z
N MET A 1 24.69 -1.91 -62.54
CA MET A 1 23.56 -2.07 -63.49
C MET A 1 22.35 -2.38 -62.63
N SER A 2 21.66 -1.37 -62.23
CA SER A 2 20.43 -0.74 -62.77
C SER A 2 19.25 -1.69 -62.83
N ARG A 3 18.26 -1.47 -61.92
CA ARG A 3 16.89 -1.02 -62.38
C ARG A 3 16.05 -0.64 -61.16
N ILE A 4 15.69 0.61 -61.19
CA ILE A 4 14.65 1.29 -60.40
C ILE A 4 13.30 0.89 -61.03
N GLN A 5 12.31 0.47 -60.21
CA GLN A 5 10.93 0.38 -60.65
C GLN A 5 10.05 1.27 -59.75
N ALA A 6 9.30 2.15 -60.39
CA ALA A 6 8.46 3.20 -59.82
C ALA A 6 7.09 2.66 -59.38
N PRO A 7 6.31 3.45 -58.58
CA PRO A 7 5.13 2.99 -57.86
C PRO A 7 3.85 3.03 -58.71
N ALA A 8 2.96 2.07 -58.45
CA ALA A 8 1.63 2.00 -59.02
C ALA A 8 0.68 3.02 -58.34
N THR A 9 0.15 3.92 -59.11
CA THR A 9 -0.93 4.86 -58.76
C THR A 9 -2.23 4.13 -58.51
N SER A 10 -2.74 4.17 -57.28
CA SER A 10 -4.08 3.71 -56.93
C SER A 10 -5.11 4.79 -57.30
N ARG A 11 -6.05 4.42 -58.18
CA ARG A 11 -7.19 5.24 -58.60
C ARG A 11 -8.12 5.55 -57.43
N MET A 12 -8.31 6.84 -57.17
CA MET A 12 -9.38 7.35 -56.33
C MET A 12 -10.72 7.20 -57.05
N GLN A 13 -11.57 6.30 -56.57
CA GLN A 13 -12.96 6.21 -57.01
C GLN A 13 -13.78 7.31 -56.34
N SER A 14 -14.34 8.21 -57.13
CA SER A 14 -15.29 9.22 -56.73
C SER A 14 -16.62 8.58 -56.34
N ILE A 15 -16.97 8.59 -55.08
CA ILE A 15 -18.28 8.20 -54.59
C ILE A 15 -19.24 9.37 -54.85
N ALA A 16 -20.24 9.09 -55.74
CA ALA A 16 -21.28 10.04 -56.13
C ALA A 16 -22.06 10.53 -54.89
N ARG A 17 -22.14 11.81 -54.73
CA ARG A 17 -22.95 12.53 -53.76
C ARG A 17 -24.42 12.36 -54.07
N ASN A 18 -25.13 11.50 -53.41
CA ASN A 18 -26.57 11.40 -53.47
C ASN A 18 -27.17 12.21 -52.30
N PRO A 19 -27.88 13.30 -52.56
CA PRO A 19 -28.39 14.19 -51.48
C PRO A 19 -29.44 13.55 -50.58
N ALA A 20 -30.04 12.46 -51.02
CA ALA A 20 -31.05 11.71 -50.26
C ALA A 20 -30.46 10.89 -49.08
N VAL A 21 -29.15 10.60 -49.11
CA VAL A 21 -28.47 9.84 -48.02
C VAL A 21 -28.05 10.74 -46.87
N ILE A 22 -27.87 12.04 -47.12
CA ILE A 22 -27.46 12.99 -46.10
C ILE A 22 -28.62 13.34 -45.16
N ALA A 23 -29.89 13.27 -45.65
CA ALA A 23 -31.06 13.58 -44.80
C ALA A 23 -31.41 12.51 -43.78
N LEU A 24 -30.98 11.25 -43.99
CA LEU A 24 -31.31 10.15 -43.08
C LEU A 24 -30.36 10.03 -41.89
N PHE A 25 -29.15 10.63 -41.95
CA PHE A 25 -28.19 10.60 -40.83
C PHE A 25 -28.35 11.74 -39.82
N MET A 26 -29.20 12.72 -40.13
CA MET A 26 -29.33 13.92 -39.26
C MET A 26 -30.47 13.84 -38.24
N THR A 27 -31.29 12.78 -38.26
CA THR A 27 -32.43 12.62 -37.32
C THR A 27 -32.21 11.61 -36.19
N LEU A 28 -31.02 10.98 -36.09
CA LEU A 28 -30.73 9.98 -35.05
C LEU A 28 -29.82 10.51 -33.91
N ALA A 29 -29.59 11.82 -33.84
CA ALA A 29 -28.63 12.41 -32.88
C ALA A 29 -29.28 13.12 -31.68
N LEU A 30 -30.59 12.93 -31.40
CA LEU A 30 -31.29 13.68 -30.34
C LEU A 30 -32.04 12.81 -29.32
N ALA A 31 -31.66 11.54 -29.12
CA ALA A 31 -32.17 10.71 -28.05
C ALA A 31 -31.04 10.09 -27.23
N GLY A 32 -30.02 10.88 -26.91
CA GLY A 32 -29.04 10.60 -25.89
C GLY A 32 -29.51 11.21 -24.57
N CYS A 33 -30.32 10.45 -23.80
CA CYS A 33 -30.54 10.76 -22.39
C CYS A 33 -29.19 10.88 -21.71
N ALA A 34 -28.79 12.10 -21.39
CA ALA A 34 -27.67 12.39 -20.52
C ALA A 34 -28.00 11.90 -19.10
N SER A 35 -27.86 10.61 -18.83
CA SER A 35 -27.57 10.14 -17.50
C SER A 35 -26.23 10.71 -17.14
N LYS A 36 -26.24 11.82 -16.39
CA LYS A 36 -25.06 12.26 -15.62
C LYS A 36 -24.73 11.15 -14.64
N LYS A 37 -23.95 10.15 -15.08
CA LYS A 37 -23.14 9.36 -14.16
C LYS A 37 -22.17 10.37 -13.56
N ASN A 38 -22.42 10.77 -12.31
CA ASN A 38 -21.41 11.44 -11.51
C ASN A 38 -20.20 10.50 -11.48
N LEU A 39 -19.20 10.74 -12.35
CA LEU A 39 -17.89 10.16 -12.13
C LEU A 39 -17.37 10.78 -10.84
N PRO A 40 -16.91 9.96 -9.87
CA PRO A 40 -16.27 10.48 -8.68
C PRO A 40 -15.05 11.32 -9.08
N ASN A 41 -15.08 12.59 -8.75
CA ASN A 41 -14.17 13.61 -9.31
C ASN A 41 -12.84 13.74 -8.55
N SER A 42 -12.51 12.76 -7.68
CA SER A 42 -11.22 12.73 -6.99
C SER A 42 -10.83 11.30 -6.60
N ALA A 43 -9.52 11.03 -6.55
CA ALA A 43 -8.94 9.77 -6.07
C ALA A 43 -9.41 9.41 -4.63
N GLY A 44 -9.95 10.37 -3.87
CA GLY A 44 -10.55 10.19 -2.56
C GLY A 44 -11.90 9.45 -2.59
N GLU A 45 -12.62 9.44 -3.71
CA GLU A 45 -13.93 8.77 -3.85
C GLU A 45 -13.82 7.31 -4.31
N LEU A 46 -12.64 6.84 -4.71
CA LEU A 46 -12.39 5.44 -5.07
C LEU A 46 -12.24 4.51 -3.87
N GLY A 47 -12.61 4.95 -2.66
CA GLY A 47 -12.66 4.08 -1.48
C GLY A 47 -11.31 3.69 -0.88
N LEU A 48 -10.18 4.19 -1.41
CA LEU A 48 -8.84 3.84 -0.95
C LEU A 48 -8.45 4.55 0.36
N ASN A 49 -9.21 5.59 0.78
CA ASN A 49 -8.94 6.35 2.02
C ASN A 49 -10.17 6.48 2.95
N ASN A 50 -11.24 5.70 2.74
CA ASN A 50 -12.44 5.75 3.57
C ASN A 50 -12.37 4.85 4.81
N ALA A 51 -11.20 4.76 5.45
CA ALA A 51 -11.12 4.13 6.74
C ALA A 51 -11.83 5.02 7.78
N THR A 52 -12.83 4.48 8.48
CA THR A 52 -13.49 5.19 9.57
C THR A 52 -12.45 5.61 10.61
N PRO A 53 -12.36 6.91 10.95
CA PRO A 53 -11.39 7.39 11.93
C PRO A 53 -11.51 6.60 13.26
N GLY A 54 -10.36 6.13 13.78
CA GLY A 54 -10.30 5.32 15.00
C GLY A 54 -10.61 3.83 14.78
N SER A 55 -10.75 3.36 13.54
CA SER A 55 -10.84 1.93 13.25
C SER A 55 -9.45 1.30 13.09
N GLN A 56 -9.37 -0.04 13.19
CA GLN A 56 -8.15 -0.79 12.86
C GLN A 56 -7.69 -0.53 11.41
N GLN A 57 -8.63 -0.33 10.49
CA GLN A 57 -8.32 0.02 9.11
C GLN A 57 -7.69 1.42 9.00
N ASP A 58 -8.18 2.40 9.77
CA ASP A 58 -7.59 3.74 9.87
C ASP A 58 -6.13 3.66 10.37
N PHE A 59 -5.88 2.87 11.41
CA PHE A 59 -4.53 2.64 11.91
C PHE A 59 -3.61 2.04 10.85
N THR A 60 -4.07 1.03 10.11
CA THR A 60 -3.25 0.35 9.10
C THR A 60 -2.98 1.22 7.87
N VAL A 61 -4.00 1.93 7.37
CA VAL A 61 -3.91 2.64 6.08
C VAL A 61 -3.36 4.05 6.23
N ASN A 62 -3.82 4.80 7.25
CA ASN A 62 -3.50 6.22 7.41
C ASN A 62 -2.32 6.47 8.35
N VAL A 63 -2.16 5.65 9.39
CA VAL A 63 -1.08 5.79 10.38
C VAL A 63 0.15 5.00 9.96
N GLY A 64 -0.06 3.76 9.51
CA GLY A 64 0.98 2.77 9.20
C GLY A 64 1.20 1.81 10.36
N ASP A 65 0.97 0.53 10.10
CA ASP A 65 1.03 -0.54 11.11
C ASP A 65 2.42 -1.14 11.29
N ARG A 66 3.40 -0.83 10.43
CA ARG A 66 4.70 -1.50 10.42
C ARG A 66 5.89 -0.57 10.28
N ILE A 67 7.01 -1.03 10.84
CA ILE A 67 8.33 -0.44 10.70
C ILE A 67 9.33 -1.48 10.25
N PHE A 68 10.42 -1.03 9.61
CA PHE A 68 11.45 -1.89 9.05
C PHE A 68 12.80 -1.69 9.74
N PHE A 69 13.64 -2.73 9.67
CA PHE A 69 14.96 -2.75 10.27
C PHE A 69 16.05 -3.11 9.26
N ASP A 70 17.25 -2.68 9.56
CA ASP A 70 18.42 -3.10 8.82
C ASP A 70 18.78 -4.57 9.13
N THR A 71 19.68 -5.13 8.33
CA THR A 71 20.17 -6.50 8.52
C THR A 71 20.77 -6.63 9.91
N ASP A 72 20.36 -7.68 10.62
CA ASP A 72 20.86 -8.04 11.96
C ASP A 72 20.77 -6.91 13.00
N SER A 73 19.85 -5.98 12.82
CA SER A 73 19.63 -4.82 13.68
C SER A 73 18.24 -4.80 14.29
N SER A 74 18.14 -4.27 15.50
CA SER A 74 16.89 -3.87 16.19
C SER A 74 16.85 -2.37 16.49
N SER A 75 17.78 -1.58 15.93
CA SER A 75 17.80 -0.13 16.10
C SER A 75 16.67 0.53 15.32
N ILE A 76 15.99 1.48 15.94
CA ILE A 76 14.92 2.26 15.30
C ILE A 76 15.55 3.27 14.33
N ARG A 77 15.21 3.17 13.06
CA ARG A 77 15.62 4.08 11.99
C ARG A 77 14.77 5.36 12.03
N ALA A 78 15.23 6.42 11.37
CA ALA A 78 14.50 7.69 11.34
C ALA A 78 13.10 7.58 10.70
N ASP A 79 12.98 6.80 9.62
CA ASP A 79 11.68 6.52 8.98
C ASP A 79 10.75 5.69 9.88
N ALA A 80 11.31 4.73 10.63
CA ALA A 80 10.60 3.94 11.62
C ALA A 80 10.12 4.82 12.79
N ALA A 81 10.96 5.72 13.30
CA ALA A 81 10.61 6.66 14.35
C ALA A 81 9.41 7.53 13.95
N ALA A 82 9.42 8.11 12.73
CA ALA A 82 8.30 8.90 12.23
C ALA A 82 6.98 8.11 12.14
N THR A 83 7.04 6.80 11.86
CA THR A 83 5.85 5.95 11.87
C THR A 83 5.38 5.67 13.30
N LEU A 84 6.29 5.37 14.22
CA LEU A 84 5.96 5.16 15.64
C LEU A 84 5.39 6.43 16.28
N ASP A 85 5.87 7.62 15.92
CA ASP A 85 5.28 8.90 16.37
C ASP A 85 3.82 9.03 15.96
N ARG A 86 3.47 8.69 14.70
CA ARG A 86 2.07 8.68 14.25
C ARG A 86 1.23 7.63 15.00
N GLN A 87 1.80 6.44 15.25
CA GLN A 87 1.14 5.40 16.03
C GLN A 87 0.86 5.86 17.46
N ALA A 88 1.81 6.52 18.12
CA ALA A 88 1.63 7.07 19.45
C ALA A 88 0.52 8.13 19.50
N GLN A 89 0.51 9.07 18.56
CA GLN A 89 -0.55 10.08 18.46
C GLN A 89 -1.92 9.45 18.30
N TRP A 90 -2.05 8.42 17.45
CA TRP A 90 -3.28 7.69 17.27
C TRP A 90 -3.72 6.97 18.54
N LEU A 91 -2.80 6.27 19.22
CA LEU A 91 -3.07 5.58 20.48
C LEU A 91 -3.45 6.54 21.62
N GLN A 92 -2.89 7.74 21.66
CA GLN A 92 -3.28 8.79 22.60
C GLN A 92 -4.68 9.33 22.30
N LYS A 93 -5.01 9.51 21.02
CA LYS A 93 -6.35 9.95 20.58
C LYS A 93 -7.44 8.90 20.86
N TYR A 94 -7.08 7.62 20.81
CA TYR A 94 -8.02 6.51 21.01
C TYR A 94 -7.58 5.63 22.19
N PRO A 95 -7.85 6.06 23.45
CA PRO A 95 -7.29 5.41 24.65
C PRO A 95 -7.81 4.01 24.94
N ASN A 96 -8.93 3.61 24.34
CA ASN A 96 -9.55 2.29 24.53
C ASN A 96 -8.83 1.15 23.81
N TYR A 97 -7.89 1.46 22.89
CA TYR A 97 -7.14 0.45 22.17
C TYR A 97 -5.82 0.12 22.85
N ALA A 98 -5.46 -1.13 22.80
CA ALA A 98 -4.14 -1.64 23.05
C ALA A 98 -3.52 -2.14 21.73
N ILE A 99 -2.23 -2.42 21.73
CA ILE A 99 -1.55 -3.02 20.57
C ILE A 99 -0.71 -4.23 21.00
N THR A 100 -0.58 -5.18 20.07
CA THR A 100 0.46 -6.20 20.11
C THR A 100 1.50 -5.88 19.04
N VAL A 101 2.75 -5.70 19.44
CA VAL A 101 3.88 -5.49 18.54
C VAL A 101 4.48 -6.84 18.21
N GLU A 102 4.36 -7.26 16.96
CA GLU A 102 4.89 -8.50 16.41
C GLU A 102 6.27 -8.27 15.80
N GLY A 103 7.30 -8.98 16.29
CA GLY A 103 8.66 -8.88 15.76
C GLY A 103 8.98 -10.01 14.79
N HIS A 104 9.58 -9.65 13.66
CA HIS A 104 9.92 -10.55 12.57
C HIS A 104 11.37 -10.40 12.11
N ALA A 105 11.89 -11.46 11.50
CA ALA A 105 13.22 -11.51 10.90
C ALA A 105 13.15 -12.07 9.47
N ASP A 106 14.21 -11.89 8.71
CA ASP A 106 14.39 -12.60 7.43
C ASP A 106 14.80 -14.07 7.67
N GLU A 107 14.87 -14.86 6.59
CA GLU A 107 15.09 -16.31 6.67
C GLU A 107 16.50 -16.72 7.12
N ARG A 108 17.48 -15.82 7.07
CA ARG A 108 18.90 -16.13 7.35
C ARG A 108 19.14 -16.38 8.84
N GLY A 109 20.02 -17.32 9.15
CA GLY A 109 20.34 -17.68 10.52
C GLY A 109 19.43 -18.76 11.12
N THR A 110 19.72 -19.15 12.38
CA THR A 110 18.95 -20.18 13.08
C THR A 110 17.57 -19.69 13.50
N ARG A 111 16.68 -20.61 13.83
CA ARG A 111 15.33 -20.30 14.31
C ARG A 111 15.38 -19.55 15.64
N GLU A 112 16.19 -20.04 16.57
CA GLU A 112 16.37 -19.49 17.92
C GLU A 112 16.92 -18.06 17.86
N TYR A 113 17.94 -17.84 17.03
CA TYR A 113 18.53 -16.52 16.82
C TYR A 113 17.48 -15.53 16.30
N ASN A 114 16.71 -15.91 15.27
CA ASN A 114 15.70 -15.05 14.68
C ASN A 114 14.52 -14.79 15.63
N LEU A 115 14.16 -15.76 16.47
CA LEU A 115 13.14 -15.56 17.50
C LEU A 115 13.60 -14.47 18.48
N ALA A 116 14.86 -14.55 18.96
CA ALA A 116 15.44 -13.54 19.85
C ALA A 116 15.60 -12.18 19.13
N LEU A 117 15.96 -12.15 17.84
CA LEU A 117 16.06 -10.90 17.07
C LEU A 117 14.70 -10.25 16.88
N GLY A 118 13.66 -11.04 16.56
CA GLY A 118 12.28 -10.54 16.46
C GLY A 118 11.79 -9.96 17.78
N GLU A 119 12.11 -10.62 18.91
CA GLU A 119 11.78 -10.11 20.25
C GLU A 119 12.47 -8.77 20.52
N ARG A 120 13.78 -8.65 20.24
CA ARG A 120 14.50 -7.37 20.39
C ARG A 120 13.86 -6.25 19.55
N ARG A 121 13.42 -6.53 18.31
CA ARG A 121 12.74 -5.59 17.43
C ARG A 121 11.39 -5.14 17.98
N ALA A 122 10.57 -6.09 18.43
CA ALA A 122 9.29 -5.78 19.07
C ALA A 122 9.47 -4.93 20.33
N ASN A 123 10.45 -5.26 21.17
CA ASN A 123 10.76 -4.51 22.39
C ASN A 123 11.35 -3.11 22.07
N ALA A 124 12.15 -2.96 21.01
CA ALA A 124 12.65 -1.65 20.58
C ALA A 124 11.50 -0.71 20.18
N ALA A 125 10.53 -1.21 19.40
CA ALA A 125 9.33 -0.45 19.05
C ALA A 125 8.47 -0.12 20.27
N LYS A 126 8.24 -1.09 21.17
CA LYS A 126 7.53 -0.84 22.44
C LYS A 126 8.22 0.25 23.27
N ASN A 127 9.53 0.13 23.48
CA ASN A 127 10.30 1.09 24.31
C ASN A 127 10.25 2.50 23.70
N PHE A 128 10.30 2.60 22.38
CA PHE A 128 10.13 3.89 21.70
C PHE A 128 8.74 4.48 21.97
N LEU A 129 7.67 3.72 21.75
CA LEU A 129 6.29 4.17 22.00
C LEU A 129 6.08 4.60 23.47
N VAL A 130 6.65 3.85 24.42
CA VAL A 130 6.59 4.19 25.86
C VAL A 130 7.34 5.48 26.14
N SER A 131 8.52 5.70 25.56
CA SER A 131 9.33 6.91 25.76
C SER A 131 8.63 8.18 25.27
N ILE A 132 7.68 8.05 24.33
CA ILE A 132 6.88 9.18 23.80
C ILE A 132 5.44 9.20 24.34
N GLY A 133 5.17 8.49 25.46
CA GLY A 133 3.98 8.68 26.28
C GLY A 133 2.85 7.66 26.07
N VAL A 134 3.08 6.56 25.35
CA VAL A 134 2.10 5.45 25.31
C VAL A 134 2.24 4.58 26.57
N PRO A 135 1.19 4.32 27.36
CA PRO A 135 1.26 3.48 28.55
C PRO A 135 1.75 2.06 28.23
N ALA A 136 2.70 1.57 29.03
CA ALA A 136 3.36 0.28 28.77
C ALA A 136 2.42 -0.94 28.87
N ASP A 137 1.37 -0.85 29.67
CA ASP A 137 0.31 -1.87 29.85
C ASP A 137 -0.59 -2.02 28.65
N ARG A 138 -0.63 -1.03 27.76
CA ARG A 138 -1.34 -1.06 26.48
C ARG A 138 -0.52 -1.71 25.34
N ILE A 139 0.74 -2.08 25.61
CA ILE A 139 1.63 -2.61 24.57
C ILE A 139 2.14 -3.98 24.97
N ARG A 140 1.71 -5.00 24.26
CA ARG A 140 2.26 -6.36 24.34
C ARG A 140 3.28 -6.58 23.23
N THR A 141 4.23 -7.50 23.45
CA THR A 141 5.21 -7.89 22.43
C THR A 141 5.14 -9.40 22.20
N VAL A 142 5.36 -9.81 20.97
CA VAL A 142 5.49 -11.21 20.57
C VAL A 142 6.51 -11.30 19.44
N SER A 143 7.31 -12.36 19.41
CA SER A 143 8.22 -12.65 18.31
C SER A 143 7.75 -13.87 17.53
N TYR A 144 7.73 -13.73 16.23
CA TYR A 144 7.58 -14.84 15.28
C TYR A 144 8.90 -15.20 14.59
N GLY A 145 9.98 -14.45 14.89
CA GLY A 145 11.27 -14.68 14.22
C GLY A 145 11.09 -14.73 12.70
N LYS A 146 11.57 -15.78 12.05
CA LYS A 146 11.46 -15.99 10.60
C LYS A 146 10.26 -16.83 10.17
N GLU A 147 9.41 -17.27 11.09
CA GLU A 147 8.35 -18.26 10.84
C GLU A 147 7.12 -17.69 10.10
N ARG A 148 7.01 -16.35 10.01
CA ARG A 148 5.89 -15.67 9.33
C ARG A 148 6.39 -14.65 8.29
N PRO A 149 7.00 -15.10 7.18
CA PRO A 149 7.44 -14.19 6.13
C PRO A 149 6.23 -13.56 5.40
N VAL A 150 6.36 -12.29 5.02
CA VAL A 150 5.38 -11.61 4.14
C VAL A 150 5.84 -11.59 2.68
N ALA A 151 7.15 -11.71 2.46
CA ALA A 151 7.73 -11.83 1.13
C ALA A 151 8.52 -13.15 1.04
N LEU A 152 8.21 -13.92 0.02
CA LEU A 152 8.91 -15.16 -0.29
C LEU A 152 10.07 -14.86 -1.25
N GLY A 153 11.17 -15.63 -1.11
CA GLY A 153 12.36 -15.52 -1.95
C GLY A 153 13.61 -15.21 -1.14
N SER A 154 14.73 -15.77 -1.62
CA SER A 154 16.05 -15.66 -1.01
C SER A 154 16.84 -14.52 -1.66
N ASN A 155 16.35 -13.30 -1.51
CA ASN A 155 16.97 -12.09 -2.04
C ASN A 155 16.73 -10.89 -1.13
N GLU A 156 17.53 -9.83 -1.29
CA GLU A 156 17.46 -8.65 -0.42
C GLU A 156 16.09 -7.96 -0.46
N ALA A 157 15.38 -7.96 -1.58
CA ALA A 157 14.06 -7.34 -1.67
C ALA A 157 13.04 -8.05 -0.77
N ALA A 158 13.05 -9.40 -0.73
CA ALA A 158 12.21 -10.18 0.17
C ALA A 158 12.67 -10.04 1.63
N TRP A 159 13.99 -10.13 1.88
CA TRP A 159 14.54 -10.02 3.23
C TRP A 159 14.24 -8.65 3.87
N ALA A 160 14.36 -7.57 3.11
CA ALA A 160 14.05 -6.23 3.61
C ALA A 160 12.58 -6.09 4.08
N GLN A 161 11.63 -6.73 3.39
CA GLN A 161 10.22 -6.74 3.79
C GLN A 161 9.97 -7.62 5.03
N ASN A 162 10.77 -8.66 5.21
CA ASN A 162 10.64 -9.57 6.35
C ASN A 162 11.26 -9.01 7.64
N ARG A 163 12.29 -8.15 7.55
CA ARG A 163 12.90 -7.46 8.70
C ARG A 163 12.00 -6.33 9.20
N ARG A 164 10.94 -6.67 9.94
CA ARG A 164 9.93 -5.70 10.36
C ARG A 164 9.44 -5.92 11.80
N ALA A 165 8.79 -4.91 12.35
CA ALA A 165 7.83 -5.07 13.44
C ALA A 165 6.46 -4.55 12.99
N VAL A 166 5.39 -5.22 13.42
CA VAL A 166 4.00 -4.90 13.06
C VAL A 166 3.22 -4.61 14.32
N SER A 167 2.58 -3.45 14.39
CA SER A 167 1.68 -3.07 15.49
C SER A 167 0.25 -3.48 15.13
N VAL A 168 -0.26 -4.49 15.81
CA VAL A 168 -1.63 -5.01 15.62
C VAL A 168 -2.52 -4.42 16.71
N VAL A 169 -3.54 -3.67 16.31
CA VAL A 169 -4.53 -3.10 17.24
C VAL A 169 -5.40 -4.20 17.81
N VAL A 170 -5.57 -4.20 19.13
CA VAL A 170 -6.46 -5.10 19.88
C VAL A 170 -7.44 -4.27 20.72
N GLN A 171 -8.66 -4.74 20.82
CA GLN A 171 -9.72 -4.16 21.67
C GLN A 171 -9.77 -4.89 22.99
#